data_32d88e6989a900f6ad0eca50fd79fc38
#
_entry.id   32d88e6989a900f6ad0eca50fd79fc38
#
_cell.length_a   1.000
_cell.length_b   1.000
_cell.length_c   1.000
_cell.angle_alpha   90.00
_cell.angle_beta   90.00
_cell.angle_gamma   90.00
#
_symmetry.space_group_name_H-M   'P 1'
#
loop_
_entity.id
_entity.type
_entity.pdbx_description
1 polymer ?
#
loop_
_entity_poly.entity_id
_entity_poly.type
_entity_poly.pdbx_seq_one_letter_code
_entity_poly.pdbx_strand_id
1 'polypeptide(L)'
;MCSSDLTHGVTHRKRVIEKIESVFDVSPLSDVQIPAYREALRKPKEKFYRHKKQSGGSGQFADVVIEATPLKRGEGFVFSEIIKGASVPKNYFGAVEAGAKEALEQGPKGFPVVDVKVTLKDGKHHDVDSSDFAFKAAARGAVKEILEEVGTNKLQPISNVAISLPDEFSGALIKEISSLKGQVLGFEPDQQYKRWENFNLLLPAANELDLFKTLAGICKGTAWFVSEFSHYEEVND
;
A
#
# COMPACT_ATOMS: atom_id res chain seq x y z
N MET A 1 4.46 22.40 -0.05
CA MET A 1 3.06 22.79 0.21
C MET A 1 2.85 22.65 1.70
N CYS A 2 2.45 23.72 2.39
CA CYS A 2 2.42 23.75 3.85
C CYS A 2 1.40 22.78 4.42
N SER A 3 1.87 21.93 5.32
CA SER A 3 1.09 20.90 6.04
C SER A 3 0.16 21.44 7.13
N SER A 4 0.05 22.76 7.29
CA SER A 4 -0.93 23.41 8.16
C SER A 4 -2.39 23.20 7.74
N ASP A 5 -2.60 22.58 6.57
CA ASP A 5 -3.93 22.44 5.97
C ASP A 5 -4.72 21.23 6.48
N LEU A 6 -4.13 20.27 7.20
CA LEU A 6 -4.86 19.04 7.56
C LEU A 6 -5.86 19.26 8.70
N THR A 7 -5.50 19.96 9.77
CA THR A 7 -6.42 20.23 10.88
C THR A 7 -7.47 21.29 10.54
N HIS A 8 -7.06 22.36 9.88
CA HIS A 8 -7.97 23.37 9.35
C HIS A 8 -8.67 22.87 8.06
N GLY A 9 -8.01 22.05 7.26
CA GLY A 9 -8.49 21.49 6.02
C GLY A 9 -9.73 20.63 6.17
N VAL A 10 -9.83 19.76 7.18
CA VAL A 10 -11.02 18.92 7.41
C VAL A 10 -12.24 19.77 7.75
N THR A 11 -12.08 20.76 8.64
CA THR A 11 -13.16 21.67 9.00
C THR A 11 -13.52 22.60 7.85
N HIS A 12 -12.52 23.11 7.13
CA HIS A 12 -12.71 23.95 5.96
C HIS A 12 -13.40 23.17 4.83
N ARG A 13 -12.92 21.96 4.52
CA ARG A 13 -13.54 21.06 3.53
C ARG A 13 -15.02 20.79 3.85
N LYS A 14 -15.34 20.48 5.11
CA LYS A 14 -16.73 20.26 5.53
C LYS A 14 -17.60 21.49 5.29
N ARG A 15 -17.12 22.68 5.69
CA ARG A 15 -17.83 23.96 5.46
C ARG A 15 -17.98 24.29 3.97
N VAL A 16 -16.97 24.00 3.16
CA VAL A 16 -17.03 24.20 1.70
C VAL A 16 -18.07 23.27 1.08
N ILE A 17 -18.08 21.99 1.46
CA ILE A 17 -19.09 21.02 1.01
C ILE A 17 -20.48 21.46 1.40
N GLU A 18 -20.72 21.78 2.67
CA GLU A 18 -22.01 22.28 3.18
C GLU A 18 -22.47 23.54 2.43
N LYS A 19 -21.54 24.45 2.11
CA LYS A 19 -21.85 25.65 1.35
C LYS A 19 -22.16 25.36 -0.12
N ILE A 20 -21.45 24.42 -0.75
CA ILE A 20 -21.73 23.97 -2.11
C ILE A 20 -23.11 23.31 -2.16
N GLU A 21 -23.43 22.42 -1.24
CA GLU A 21 -24.73 21.78 -1.12
C GLU A 21 -25.85 22.81 -0.96
N SER A 22 -25.67 23.76 -0.05
CA SER A 22 -26.71 24.77 0.26
C SER A 22 -26.91 25.82 -0.83
N VAL A 23 -25.88 26.14 -1.63
CA VAL A 23 -25.95 27.21 -2.64
C VAL A 23 -26.30 26.67 -4.02
N PHE A 24 -25.84 25.46 -4.36
CA PHE A 24 -25.97 24.92 -5.71
C PHE A 24 -26.88 23.69 -5.79
N ASP A 25 -27.45 23.24 -4.68
CA ASP A 25 -28.32 22.06 -4.59
C ASP A 25 -27.70 20.80 -5.25
N VAL A 26 -26.39 20.64 -5.05
CA VAL A 26 -25.62 19.49 -5.54
C VAL A 26 -24.90 18.80 -4.39
N SER A 27 -24.89 17.48 -4.36
CA SER A 27 -24.12 16.71 -3.38
C SER A 27 -22.75 16.39 -3.97
N PRO A 28 -21.69 17.15 -3.60
CA PRO A 28 -20.35 16.87 -4.10
C PRO A 28 -19.88 15.51 -3.57
N LEU A 29 -19.38 14.65 -4.46
CA LEU A 29 -18.72 13.40 -4.07
C LEU A 29 -17.45 13.76 -3.28
N SER A 30 -17.53 13.53 -1.98
CA SER A 30 -16.39 13.68 -1.08
C SER A 30 -15.72 12.32 -0.95
N ASP A 31 -14.64 12.09 -1.71
CA ASP A 31 -13.80 10.92 -1.47
C ASP A 31 -13.23 10.98 -0.05
N VAL A 32 -13.71 10.07 0.79
CA VAL A 32 -12.99 9.73 2.02
C VAL A 32 -11.67 9.14 1.55
N GLN A 33 -10.55 9.76 1.91
CA GLN A 33 -9.24 9.17 1.61
C GLN A 33 -9.17 7.82 2.33
N ILE A 34 -9.41 6.77 1.57
CA ILE A 34 -9.22 5.40 2.08
C ILE A 34 -7.72 5.21 2.23
N PRO A 35 -7.24 4.79 3.41
CA PRO A 35 -5.83 4.48 3.59
C PRO A 35 -5.34 3.53 2.50
N ALA A 36 -4.21 3.84 1.91
CA ALA A 36 -3.65 3.08 0.81
C ALA A 36 -3.09 1.73 1.29
N TYR A 37 -3.98 0.80 1.66
CA TYR A 37 -3.61 -0.55 2.06
C TYR A 37 -2.81 -1.26 0.98
N ARG A 38 -1.98 -2.21 1.39
CA ARG A 38 -1.18 -3.09 0.53
C ARG A 38 -1.33 -4.54 1.00
N GLU A 39 -0.74 -5.43 0.24
CA GLU A 39 -0.62 -6.84 0.60
C GLU A 39 0.84 -7.28 0.51
N ALA A 40 1.23 -8.26 1.31
CA ALA A 40 2.53 -8.91 1.22
C ALA A 40 2.37 -10.42 1.15
N LEU A 41 3.18 -11.06 0.32
CA LEU A 41 3.22 -12.51 0.18
C LEU A 41 3.64 -13.14 1.53
N ARG A 42 2.96 -14.21 1.96
CA ARG A 42 3.24 -14.86 3.26
C ARG A 42 4.51 -15.68 3.27
N LYS A 43 4.79 -16.42 2.20
CA LYS A 43 5.94 -17.33 2.09
C LYS A 43 6.35 -17.55 0.64
N PRO A 44 7.59 -17.96 0.37
CA PRO A 44 8.03 -18.28 -0.99
C PRO A 44 7.21 -19.44 -1.58
N LYS A 45 6.98 -19.36 -2.88
CA LYS A 45 6.33 -20.42 -3.64
C LYS A 45 6.81 -20.42 -5.08
N GLU A 46 7.09 -21.61 -5.60
CA GLU A 46 7.33 -21.87 -7.00
C GLU A 46 6.09 -22.45 -7.66
N LYS A 47 5.83 -22.07 -8.91
CA LYS A 47 4.70 -22.53 -9.70
C LYS A 47 5.09 -22.72 -11.16
N PHE A 48 4.74 -23.87 -11.70
CA PHE A 48 4.66 -24.08 -13.14
C PHE A 48 3.31 -23.62 -13.64
N TYR A 49 3.29 -22.86 -14.73
CA TYR A 49 2.06 -22.43 -15.40
C TYR A 49 2.19 -22.57 -16.93
N ARG A 50 1.15 -23.13 -17.56
CA ARG A 50 1.04 -23.25 -19.00
C ARG A 50 -0.08 -22.37 -19.52
N HIS A 51 0.27 -21.38 -20.35
CA HIS A 51 -0.68 -20.67 -21.17
C HIS A 51 -0.76 -21.33 -22.54
N LYS A 52 -1.89 -21.96 -22.85
CA LYS A 52 -2.17 -22.55 -24.16
C LYS A 52 -3.57 -22.19 -24.59
N LYS A 53 -3.70 -21.47 -25.71
CA LYS A 53 -4.97 -21.21 -26.37
C LYS A 53 -4.86 -21.56 -27.84
N GLN A 54 -5.86 -22.21 -28.35
CA GLN A 54 -5.95 -22.62 -29.74
C GLN A 54 -7.41 -22.39 -30.19
N SER A 55 -7.69 -21.23 -30.81
CA SER A 55 -9.02 -20.86 -31.28
C SER A 55 -8.90 -20.17 -32.62
N GLY A 56 -9.13 -20.93 -33.72
CA GLY A 56 -9.42 -20.41 -35.06
C GLY A 56 -8.42 -19.46 -35.71
N GLY A 57 -7.13 -19.44 -35.30
CA GLY A 57 -6.08 -18.57 -35.81
C GLY A 57 -4.72 -18.95 -35.25
N SER A 58 -3.80 -18.00 -35.16
CA SER A 58 -2.47 -18.21 -34.53
C SER A 58 -2.63 -18.71 -33.10
N GLY A 59 -2.03 -19.87 -32.77
CA GLY A 59 -2.00 -20.42 -31.45
C GLY A 59 -1.27 -19.48 -30.44
N GLN A 60 -1.56 -19.66 -29.17
CA GLN A 60 -0.81 -18.99 -28.09
C GLN A 60 -0.21 -20.06 -27.19
N PHE A 61 1.10 -20.01 -27.01
CA PHE A 61 1.80 -20.97 -26.16
C PHE A 61 2.93 -20.30 -25.36
N ALA A 62 2.93 -20.51 -24.07
CA ALA A 62 4.06 -20.20 -23.18
C ALA A 62 4.00 -21.06 -21.93
N ASP A 63 5.08 -21.76 -21.60
CA ASP A 63 5.28 -22.34 -20.27
C ASP A 63 6.24 -21.47 -19.47
N VAL A 64 5.94 -21.30 -18.20
CA VAL A 64 6.83 -20.62 -17.26
C VAL A 64 6.91 -21.36 -15.94
N VAL A 65 8.09 -21.38 -15.33
CA VAL A 65 8.30 -21.75 -13.94
C VAL A 65 8.72 -20.49 -13.20
N ILE A 66 7.86 -20.01 -12.34
CA ILE A 66 8.05 -18.75 -11.60
C ILE A 66 8.10 -19.06 -10.10
N GLU A 67 9.07 -18.46 -9.44
CA GLU A 67 9.13 -18.40 -7.98
C GLU A 67 8.85 -16.97 -7.52
N ALA A 68 7.90 -16.81 -6.61
CA ALA A 68 7.69 -15.56 -5.89
C ALA A 68 8.19 -15.69 -4.44
N THR A 69 9.01 -14.74 -4.01
CA THR A 69 9.63 -14.72 -2.68
C THR A 69 9.35 -13.39 -2.00
N PRO A 70 8.84 -13.35 -0.74
CA PRO A 70 8.65 -12.11 -0.02
C PRO A 70 10.01 -11.44 0.26
N LEU A 71 10.03 -10.12 0.18
CA LEU A 71 11.17 -9.25 0.50
C LEU A 71 10.93 -8.53 1.82
N LYS A 72 11.96 -7.80 2.31
CA LYS A 72 11.81 -6.91 3.45
C LYS A 72 10.92 -5.72 3.10
N ARG A 73 10.26 -5.16 4.10
CA ARG A 73 9.39 -3.99 3.91
C ARG A 73 10.16 -2.82 3.30
N GLY A 74 9.59 -2.26 2.23
CA GLY A 74 10.16 -1.13 1.49
C GLY A 74 11.12 -1.52 0.35
N GLU A 75 11.40 -2.81 0.14
CA GLU A 75 12.26 -3.24 -0.97
C GLU A 75 11.54 -3.26 -2.33
N GLY A 76 10.21 -3.19 -2.32
CA GLY A 76 9.39 -3.06 -3.53
C GLY A 76 9.36 -4.32 -4.39
N PHE A 77 9.35 -4.15 -5.70
CA PHE A 77 9.32 -5.24 -6.67
C PHE A 77 10.70 -5.48 -7.28
N VAL A 78 11.14 -6.74 -7.28
CA VAL A 78 12.38 -7.17 -7.92
C VAL A 78 12.07 -8.29 -8.89
N PHE A 79 12.54 -8.15 -10.14
CA PHE A 79 12.50 -9.24 -11.12
C PHE A 79 13.89 -9.81 -11.34
N SER A 80 14.00 -11.12 -11.43
CA SER A 80 15.25 -11.82 -11.80
C SER A 80 14.95 -13.04 -12.66
N GLU A 81 15.98 -13.52 -13.36
CA GLU A 81 15.92 -14.74 -14.14
C GLU A 81 17.15 -15.61 -13.83
N ILE A 82 16.97 -16.92 -13.84
CA ILE A 82 18.03 -17.93 -13.64
C ILE A 82 17.93 -19.04 -14.66
N ILE A 83 17.44 -18.72 -15.86
CA ILE A 83 17.24 -19.67 -16.95
C ILE A 83 18.56 -20.32 -17.35
N LYS A 84 18.55 -21.64 -17.44
CA LYS A 84 19.66 -22.43 -17.98
C LYS A 84 19.36 -22.84 -19.42
N GLY A 85 20.23 -22.50 -20.34
CA GLY A 85 20.03 -22.76 -21.76
C GLY A 85 19.11 -21.76 -22.44
N ALA A 86 18.47 -22.14 -23.53
CA ALA A 86 17.57 -21.30 -24.34
C ALA A 86 16.10 -21.69 -24.20
N SER A 87 15.68 -22.25 -23.05
CA SER A 87 14.30 -22.71 -22.87
C SER A 87 13.27 -21.57 -23.01
N VAL A 88 13.64 -20.37 -22.56
CA VAL A 88 12.89 -19.13 -22.83
C VAL A 88 13.83 -18.12 -23.49
N PRO A 89 13.56 -17.67 -24.71
CA PRO A 89 14.34 -16.61 -25.35
C PRO A 89 14.32 -15.30 -24.55
N LYS A 90 15.45 -14.60 -24.52
CA LYS A 90 15.63 -13.37 -23.70
C LYS A 90 14.66 -12.24 -24.06
N ASN A 91 14.22 -12.18 -25.32
CA ASN A 91 13.25 -11.17 -25.76
C ASN A 91 11.91 -11.26 -25.01
N TYR A 92 11.56 -12.41 -24.44
CA TYR A 92 10.31 -12.59 -23.67
C TYR A 92 10.44 -12.25 -22.18
N PHE A 93 11.64 -12.00 -21.65
CA PHE A 93 11.83 -11.70 -20.24
C PHE A 93 11.07 -10.43 -19.79
N GLY A 94 11.08 -9.39 -20.63
CA GLY A 94 10.29 -8.17 -20.37
C GLY A 94 8.78 -8.42 -20.34
N ALA A 95 8.30 -9.32 -21.17
CA ALA A 95 6.88 -9.72 -21.16
C ALA A 95 6.50 -10.49 -19.88
N VAL A 96 7.39 -11.38 -19.41
CA VAL A 96 7.24 -12.11 -18.14
C VAL A 96 7.20 -11.13 -16.97
N GLU A 97 8.14 -10.19 -16.92
CA GLU A 97 8.18 -9.15 -15.88
C GLU A 97 6.90 -8.31 -15.89
N ALA A 98 6.45 -7.86 -17.05
CA ALA A 98 5.22 -7.08 -17.18
C ALA A 98 3.98 -7.86 -16.73
N GLY A 99 3.90 -9.16 -17.05
CA GLY A 99 2.82 -10.04 -16.60
C GLY A 99 2.82 -10.25 -15.09
N ALA A 100 4.00 -10.39 -14.49
CA ALA A 100 4.15 -10.49 -13.04
C ALA A 100 3.69 -9.20 -12.35
N LYS A 101 4.13 -8.03 -12.82
CA LYS A 101 3.71 -6.71 -12.29
C LYS A 101 2.19 -6.53 -12.35
N GLU A 102 1.58 -6.86 -13.48
CA GLU A 102 0.11 -6.78 -13.65
C GLU A 102 -0.64 -7.68 -12.65
N ALA A 103 -0.11 -8.87 -12.34
CA ALA A 103 -0.71 -9.76 -11.35
C ALA A 103 -0.64 -9.18 -9.92
N LEU A 104 0.40 -8.38 -9.62
CA LEU A 104 0.62 -7.77 -8.32
C LEU A 104 -0.18 -6.48 -8.09
N GLU A 105 -0.79 -5.91 -9.14
CA GLU A 105 -1.64 -4.71 -9.00
C GLU A 105 -2.86 -4.96 -8.11
N GLN A 106 -3.33 -6.21 -8.06
CA GLN A 106 -4.46 -6.60 -7.24
C GLN A 106 -4.26 -8.00 -6.66
N GLY A 107 -3.95 -8.07 -5.38
CA GLY A 107 -3.84 -9.31 -4.63
C GLY A 107 -5.19 -9.92 -4.25
N PRO A 108 -5.19 -11.08 -3.57
CA PRO A 108 -6.41 -11.80 -3.17
C PRO A 108 -7.35 -11.01 -2.26
N LYS A 109 -6.83 -10.01 -1.53
CA LYS A 109 -7.61 -9.12 -0.65
C LYS A 109 -8.03 -7.82 -1.33
N GLY A 110 -7.70 -7.64 -2.62
CA GLY A 110 -8.08 -6.50 -3.43
C GLY A 110 -7.10 -5.32 -3.39
N PHE A 111 -5.94 -5.45 -2.73
CA PHE A 111 -4.93 -4.40 -2.65
C PHE A 111 -3.68 -4.76 -3.46
N PRO A 112 -2.87 -3.78 -3.89
CA PRO A 112 -1.61 -4.06 -4.54
C PRO A 112 -0.65 -4.85 -3.64
N VAL A 113 0.00 -5.87 -4.22
CA VAL A 113 1.02 -6.68 -3.53
C VAL A 113 2.38 -6.02 -3.69
N VAL A 114 3.09 -5.82 -2.60
CA VAL A 114 4.39 -5.16 -2.54
C VAL A 114 5.45 -6.05 -1.89
N ASP A 115 6.71 -5.63 -1.97
CA ASP A 115 7.84 -6.29 -1.33
C ASP A 115 7.96 -7.77 -1.74
N VAL A 116 8.02 -8.00 -3.06
CA VAL A 116 8.09 -9.33 -3.64
C VAL A 116 9.14 -9.41 -4.73
N LYS A 117 9.94 -10.47 -4.69
CA LYS A 117 10.85 -10.86 -5.77
C LYS A 117 10.19 -11.95 -6.59
N VAL A 118 10.13 -11.74 -7.91
CA VAL A 118 9.66 -12.73 -8.89
C VAL A 118 10.87 -13.21 -9.69
N THR A 119 11.11 -14.51 -9.68
CA THR A 119 12.22 -15.14 -10.39
C THR A 119 11.69 -16.07 -11.45
N LEU A 120 12.05 -15.81 -12.72
CA LEU A 120 11.81 -16.75 -13.81
C LEU A 120 12.90 -17.84 -13.78
N LYS A 121 12.52 -19.07 -13.46
CA LYS A 121 13.45 -20.20 -13.24
C LYS A 121 13.61 -21.07 -14.49
N ASP A 122 12.52 -21.30 -15.21
CA ASP A 122 12.49 -22.12 -16.42
C ASP A 122 11.23 -21.82 -17.23
N GLY A 123 11.12 -22.44 -18.39
CA GLY A 123 9.92 -22.35 -19.22
C GLY A 123 10.09 -23.10 -20.54
N LYS A 124 9.14 -22.93 -21.44
CA LYS A 124 9.17 -23.48 -22.79
C LYS A 124 8.51 -22.53 -23.77
N HIS A 125 9.14 -22.32 -24.91
CA HIS A 125 8.56 -21.62 -26.04
C HIS A 125 8.22 -22.58 -27.18
N HIS A 126 7.42 -22.11 -28.11
CA HIS A 126 7.11 -22.76 -29.37
C HIS A 126 7.39 -21.77 -30.51
N ASP A 127 8.13 -22.19 -31.54
CA ASP A 127 8.66 -21.30 -32.56
C ASP A 127 7.60 -20.48 -33.31
N VAL A 128 6.35 -20.99 -33.41
CA VAL A 128 5.26 -20.34 -34.11
C VAL A 128 4.22 -19.71 -33.20
N ASP A 129 3.91 -20.35 -32.07
CA ASP A 129 2.77 -19.95 -31.20
C ASP A 129 3.19 -19.12 -29.99
N SER A 130 4.49 -18.92 -29.74
CA SER A 130 4.95 -18.08 -28.64
C SER A 130 5.03 -16.61 -29.05
N SER A 131 4.64 -15.74 -28.12
CA SER A 131 4.65 -14.29 -28.28
C SER A 131 4.80 -13.61 -26.91
N ASP A 132 5.12 -12.32 -26.92
CA ASP A 132 5.12 -11.49 -25.70
C ASP A 132 3.79 -11.58 -24.96
N PHE A 133 2.69 -11.56 -25.69
CA PHE A 133 1.36 -11.71 -25.09
C PHE A 133 1.18 -13.06 -24.37
N ALA A 134 1.64 -14.17 -24.98
CA ALA A 134 1.53 -15.49 -24.37
C ALA A 134 2.36 -15.60 -23.09
N PHE A 135 3.61 -15.10 -23.10
CA PHE A 135 4.49 -15.08 -21.93
C PHE A 135 3.98 -14.13 -20.84
N LYS A 136 3.48 -12.95 -21.20
CA LYS A 136 2.83 -12.04 -20.27
C LYS A 136 1.63 -12.69 -19.59
N ALA A 137 0.77 -13.36 -20.37
CA ALA A 137 -0.41 -14.06 -19.84
C ALA A 137 -0.02 -15.24 -18.93
N ALA A 138 1.03 -16.00 -19.32
CA ALA A 138 1.54 -17.12 -18.51
C ALA A 138 2.09 -16.64 -17.16
N ALA A 139 2.92 -15.60 -17.17
CA ALA A 139 3.47 -15.03 -15.97
C ALA A 139 2.40 -14.47 -15.03
N ARG A 140 1.45 -13.72 -15.59
CA ARG A 140 0.30 -13.22 -14.82
C ARG A 140 -0.49 -14.36 -14.17
N GLY A 141 -0.76 -15.44 -14.92
CA GLY A 141 -1.46 -16.62 -14.39
C GLY A 141 -0.68 -17.31 -13.27
N ALA A 142 0.62 -17.54 -13.47
CA ALA A 142 1.48 -18.16 -12.47
C ALA A 142 1.52 -17.38 -11.16
N VAL A 143 1.73 -16.05 -11.22
CA VAL A 143 1.79 -15.19 -10.03
C VAL A 143 0.43 -15.14 -9.32
N LYS A 144 -0.69 -15.02 -10.05
CA LYS A 144 -2.03 -15.07 -9.45
C LYS A 144 -2.28 -16.36 -8.69
N GLU A 145 -1.97 -17.51 -9.28
CA GLU A 145 -2.12 -18.80 -8.59
C GLU A 145 -1.22 -18.91 -7.36
N ILE A 146 0.01 -18.38 -7.41
CA ILE A 146 0.88 -18.32 -6.23
C ILE A 146 0.23 -17.50 -5.12
N LEU A 147 -0.28 -16.31 -5.44
CA LEU A 147 -0.92 -15.43 -4.45
C LEU A 147 -2.16 -16.08 -3.82
N GLU A 148 -2.96 -16.79 -4.60
CA GLU A 148 -4.14 -17.52 -4.12
C GLU A 148 -3.78 -18.72 -3.24
N GLU A 149 -2.78 -19.51 -3.65
CA GLU A 149 -2.36 -20.72 -2.91
C GLU A 149 -1.68 -20.40 -1.58
N VAL A 150 -0.82 -19.39 -1.56
CA VAL A 150 -0.02 -19.02 -0.38
C VAL A 150 -0.75 -18.06 0.53
N GLY A 151 -1.57 -17.20 -0.07
CA GLY A 151 -2.23 -16.10 0.59
C GLY A 151 -1.29 -14.93 0.89
N THR A 152 -1.90 -13.84 1.32
CA THR A 152 -1.21 -12.59 1.62
C THR A 152 -1.58 -12.06 3.00
N ASN A 153 -0.72 -11.23 3.59
CA ASN A 153 -1.02 -10.42 4.76
C ASN A 153 -1.42 -9.01 4.31
N LYS A 154 -2.47 -8.47 4.94
CA LYS A 154 -2.87 -7.08 4.70
C LYS A 154 -1.90 -6.15 5.42
N LEU A 155 -1.49 -5.10 4.74
CA LEU A 155 -0.61 -4.06 5.27
C LEU A 155 -1.39 -2.75 5.38
N GLN A 156 -1.24 -2.08 6.52
CA GLN A 156 -1.76 -0.74 6.76
C GLN A 156 -0.64 0.29 6.69
N PRO A 157 -0.88 1.47 6.11
CA PRO A 157 0.07 2.57 6.18
C PRO A 157 0.11 3.13 7.61
N ILE A 158 1.32 3.35 8.09
CA ILE A 158 1.61 4.01 9.36
C ILE A 158 2.11 5.41 9.06
N SER A 159 1.56 6.38 9.75
CA SER A 159 2.00 7.77 9.69
C SER A 159 2.90 8.11 10.89
N ASN A 160 3.95 8.85 10.62
CA ASN A 160 4.69 9.58 11.64
C ASN A 160 3.95 10.90 11.89
N VAL A 161 3.50 11.11 13.12
CA VAL A 161 2.67 12.26 13.49
C VAL A 161 3.38 13.09 14.53
N ALA A 162 3.56 14.38 14.22
CA ALA A 162 4.06 15.38 15.16
C ALA A 162 2.89 16.24 15.65
N ILE A 163 2.66 16.25 16.97
CA ILE A 163 1.58 17.01 17.61
C ILE A 163 2.17 18.09 18.48
N SER A 164 1.67 19.32 18.36
CA SER A 164 1.99 20.42 19.27
C SER A 164 0.75 20.81 20.05
N LEU A 165 0.88 20.87 21.39
CA LEU A 165 -0.23 21.18 22.29
C LEU A 165 0.27 21.84 23.59
N PRO A 166 -0.59 22.59 24.33
CA PRO A 166 -0.28 23.05 25.66
C PRO A 166 -0.02 21.89 26.64
N ASP A 167 0.99 22.04 27.51
CA ASP A 167 1.47 21.01 28.45
C ASP A 167 0.37 20.46 29.37
N GLU A 168 -0.63 21.27 29.71
CA GLU A 168 -1.77 20.89 30.54
C GLU A 168 -2.62 19.75 29.94
N PHE A 169 -2.56 19.53 28.61
CA PHE A 169 -3.32 18.49 27.93
C PHE A 169 -2.49 17.22 27.64
N SER A 170 -1.19 17.22 27.89
CA SER A 170 -0.29 16.09 27.60
C SER A 170 -0.73 14.79 28.27
N GLY A 171 -1.11 14.86 29.53
CA GLY A 171 -1.57 13.69 30.27
C GLY A 171 -2.90 13.10 29.74
N ALA A 172 -3.78 13.95 29.22
CA ALA A 172 -5.03 13.50 28.58
C ALA A 172 -4.73 12.85 27.20
N LEU A 173 -3.84 13.45 26.40
CA LEU A 173 -3.44 12.91 25.12
C LEU A 173 -2.82 11.51 25.26
N ILE A 174 -1.86 11.34 26.19
CA ILE A 174 -1.17 10.04 26.40
C ILE A 174 -2.17 8.92 26.69
N LYS A 175 -3.23 9.18 27.44
CA LYS A 175 -4.27 8.19 27.73
C LYS A 175 -5.06 7.76 26.50
N GLU A 176 -5.31 8.68 25.59
CA GLU A 176 -6.10 8.44 24.39
C GLU A 176 -5.31 7.80 23.24
N ILE A 177 -3.97 8.01 23.17
CA ILE A 177 -3.13 7.48 22.08
C ILE A 177 -3.26 5.96 21.94
N SER A 178 -3.31 5.23 23.08
CA SER A 178 -3.47 3.78 23.05
C SER A 178 -4.80 3.33 22.43
N SER A 179 -5.88 4.08 22.67
CA SER A 179 -7.19 3.79 22.06
C SER A 179 -7.19 4.01 20.55
N LEU A 180 -6.34 4.91 20.07
CA LEU A 180 -6.10 5.18 18.65
C LEU A 180 -5.10 4.20 18.01
N LYS A 181 -4.65 3.17 18.73
CA LYS A 181 -3.59 2.25 18.30
C LYS A 181 -2.29 2.99 17.93
N GLY A 182 -2.05 4.13 18.55
CA GLY A 182 -0.84 4.92 18.37
C GLY A 182 0.27 4.48 19.31
N GLN A 183 1.50 4.72 18.90
CA GLN A 183 2.72 4.51 19.68
C GLN A 183 3.45 5.83 19.85
N VAL A 184 3.61 6.29 21.09
CA VAL A 184 4.42 7.47 21.40
C VAL A 184 5.90 7.11 21.25
N LEU A 185 6.60 7.85 20.40
CA LEU A 185 8.06 7.74 20.22
C LEU A 185 8.83 8.63 21.23
N GLY A 186 8.23 9.75 21.59
CA GLY A 186 8.79 10.71 22.54
C GLY A 186 8.00 12.01 22.55
N PHE A 187 8.31 12.86 23.51
CA PHE A 187 7.81 14.23 23.58
C PHE A 187 8.85 15.14 24.25
N GLU A 188 8.82 16.41 23.91
CA GLU A 188 9.75 17.42 24.43
C GLU A 188 9.06 18.77 24.56
N PRO A 189 9.53 19.65 25.49
CA PRO A 189 9.05 21.03 25.56
C PRO A 189 9.30 21.77 24.25
N ASP A 190 8.33 22.57 23.83
CA ASP A 190 8.51 23.44 22.66
C ASP A 190 9.53 24.54 22.94
N GLN A 191 10.43 24.80 21.98
CA GLN A 191 11.52 25.76 22.14
C GLN A 191 11.06 27.21 21.97
N GLN A 192 9.94 27.47 21.30
CA GLN A 192 9.44 28.80 21.01
C GLN A 192 8.29 29.20 21.93
N TYR A 193 7.43 28.26 22.29
CA TYR A 193 6.22 28.50 23.06
C TYR A 193 6.34 27.92 24.46
N LYS A 194 6.41 28.80 25.48
CA LYS A 194 6.41 28.37 26.88
C LYS A 194 5.11 27.61 27.19
N ARG A 195 5.24 26.50 27.94
CA ARG A 195 4.12 25.63 28.33
C ARG A 195 3.46 24.91 27.15
N TRP A 196 4.24 24.64 26.11
CA TRP A 196 3.85 23.78 25.00
C TRP A 196 4.79 22.58 24.92
N GLU A 197 4.28 21.46 24.44
CA GLU A 197 5.01 20.23 24.22
C GLU A 197 4.76 19.72 22.78
N ASN A 198 5.81 19.13 22.23
CA ASN A 198 5.80 18.49 20.92
C ASN A 198 5.91 16.98 21.11
N PHE A 199 4.90 16.25 20.65
CA PHE A 199 4.85 14.81 20.67
C PHE A 199 5.18 14.25 19.28
N ASN A 200 5.98 13.17 19.25
CA ASN A 200 6.19 12.36 18.07
C ASN A 200 5.59 10.97 18.31
N LEU A 201 4.77 10.52 17.39
CA LEU A 201 4.11 9.22 17.49
C LEU A 201 3.93 8.55 16.15
N LEU A 202 3.82 7.22 16.15
CA LEU A 202 3.36 6.42 15.02
C LEU A 202 1.87 6.16 15.18
N LEU A 203 1.12 6.32 14.09
CA LEU A 203 -0.32 6.13 14.09
C LEU A 203 -0.76 5.45 12.78
N PRO A 204 -1.65 4.43 12.84
CA PRO A 204 -2.30 3.97 11.62
C PRO A 204 -2.99 5.12 10.90
N ALA A 205 -2.71 5.31 9.61
CA ALA A 205 -3.26 6.42 8.83
C ALA A 205 -4.80 6.45 8.84
N ALA A 206 -5.43 5.28 9.00
CA ALA A 206 -6.88 5.16 9.15
C ALA A 206 -7.43 5.91 10.38
N ASN A 207 -6.60 6.12 11.42
CA ASN A 207 -6.99 6.70 12.70
C ASN A 207 -6.65 8.20 12.81
N GLU A 208 -6.11 8.84 11.77
CA GLU A 208 -5.80 10.27 11.78
C GLU A 208 -7.02 11.16 11.99
N LEU A 209 -8.17 10.77 11.40
CA LEU A 209 -9.42 11.49 11.63
C LEU A 209 -9.91 11.40 13.07
N ASP A 210 -9.72 10.26 13.71
CA ASP A 210 -10.08 10.07 15.12
C ASP A 210 -9.11 10.79 16.05
N LEU A 211 -7.81 10.84 15.70
CA LEU A 211 -6.85 11.72 16.38
C LEU A 211 -7.29 13.18 16.31
N PHE A 212 -7.72 13.67 15.15
CA PHE A 212 -8.21 15.03 15.01
C PHE A 212 -9.39 15.31 15.94
N LYS A 213 -10.39 14.42 15.99
CA LYS A 213 -11.56 14.56 16.88
C LYS A 213 -11.15 14.54 18.35
N THR A 214 -10.23 13.65 18.72
CA THR A 214 -9.69 13.53 20.08
C THR A 214 -8.98 14.82 20.51
N LEU A 215 -8.09 15.36 19.68
CA LEU A 215 -7.39 16.62 19.93
C LEU A 215 -8.37 17.79 20.03
N ALA A 216 -9.36 17.86 19.17
CA ALA A 216 -10.39 18.90 19.22
C ALA A 216 -11.21 18.84 20.53
N GLY A 217 -11.51 17.65 21.03
CA GLY A 217 -12.20 17.43 22.29
C GLY A 217 -11.35 17.80 23.52
N ILE A 218 -10.10 17.34 23.57
CA ILE A 218 -9.19 17.57 24.69
C ILE A 218 -8.73 19.03 24.75
N CYS A 219 -8.22 19.55 23.62
CA CYS A 219 -7.52 20.83 23.57
C CYS A 219 -8.41 22.00 23.11
N LYS A 220 -9.69 21.78 22.90
CA LYS A 220 -10.67 22.81 22.47
C LYS A 220 -10.21 23.61 21.25
N GLY A 221 -9.46 22.97 20.34
CA GLY A 221 -8.96 23.58 19.11
C GLY A 221 -7.62 24.32 19.24
N THR A 222 -6.93 24.23 20.36
CA THR A 222 -5.59 24.86 20.53
C THR A 222 -4.45 24.00 20.01
N ALA A 223 -4.62 22.68 19.89
CA ALA A 223 -3.60 21.78 19.38
C ALA A 223 -3.62 21.68 17.85
N TRP A 224 -2.48 21.39 17.26
CA TRP A 224 -2.36 21.00 15.84
C TRP A 224 -1.45 19.81 15.68
N PHE A 225 -1.55 19.12 14.55
CA PHE A 225 -0.60 18.07 14.18
C PHE A 225 -0.28 18.09 12.70
N VAL A 226 0.84 17.45 12.38
CA VAL A 226 1.32 17.18 11.02
C VAL A 226 1.53 15.69 10.91
N SER A 227 1.12 15.08 9.81
CA SER A 227 1.33 13.67 9.54
C SER A 227 2.07 13.45 8.23
N GLU A 228 2.98 12.48 8.22
CA GLU A 228 3.74 12.03 7.05
C GLU A 228 3.72 10.51 6.99
N PHE A 229 3.65 9.95 5.78
CA PHE A 229 3.79 8.50 5.62
C PHE A 229 5.15 8.03 6.14
N SER A 230 5.13 7.02 6.99
CA SER A 230 6.34 6.40 7.54
C SER A 230 6.65 5.07 6.84
N HIS A 231 5.83 4.07 7.05
CA HIS A 231 6.03 2.71 6.53
C HIS A 231 4.73 1.91 6.51
N TYR A 232 4.81 0.66 6.07
CA TYR A 232 3.70 -0.28 6.14
C TYR A 232 3.93 -1.31 7.25
N GLU A 233 2.87 -1.61 8.01
CA GLU A 233 2.82 -2.67 9.01
C GLU A 233 1.72 -3.68 8.71
N GLU A 234 1.90 -4.91 9.16
CA GLU A 234 0.84 -5.92 9.06
C GLU A 234 -0.33 -5.55 9.97
N VAL A 235 -1.54 -5.67 9.44
CA VAL A 235 -2.76 -5.53 10.26
C VAL A 235 -2.88 -6.79 11.09
N ASN A 236 -2.74 -6.66 12.40
CA ASN A 236 -3.09 -7.72 13.34
C ASN A 236 -4.61 -7.68 13.53
N ASP A 237 -5.29 -8.69 12.99
CA ASP A 237 -6.74 -8.91 13.19
C ASP A 237 -7.05 -9.33 14.64
#